data_dfddeef4268c886aaa15fd91b6552886
#
_entry.id   dfddeef4268c886aaa15fd91b6552886
#
_cell.length_a   1.000
_cell.length_b   1.000
_cell.length_c   1.000
_cell.angle_alpha   90.00
_cell.angle_beta   90.00
_cell.angle_gamma   90.00
#
_symmetry.space_group_name_H-M   'P 1'
#
loop_
_entity.id
_entity.type
_entity.pdbx_description
1 polymer ?
#
loop_
_entity_poly.entity_id
_entity_poly.type
_entity_poly.pdbx_seq_one_letter_code
_entity_poly.pdbx_strand_id
1 'polypeptide(L)'
;MLIKLEIPPGLYKNGTEYQAAGRWTDANLVRWFENTLRPIGGWQTMSSTQFSDVARGMHGYFDNSNNRRVIVGTTSNLYVYAEGVSQSNITPSGIVTGRNDAASQVGYGGQLYGEHAYGVARPDNEQYDPVTTWTIDNFGEDAVCSATTDGKIYIWENNPSAIATVLTNAPTSNQGVLVTDERFVMCLGAGGNPRKVQWSDQEAATVWTPASTNAAGSLEVASDGKIRAGIVVRGQVLVLTDTSAHALSYVGTPFYYTQETAGSNCGIISAKAVAVTGTAAFWMGEKSFFRYDGGYTVPIKSDVSDFVFNRLNQSQRSKIWAVINGQYNECWWFYPSSSSTEIDSYVAYNFVDDTWTVGTLA
;
A
#
# COMPACT_ATOMS: atom_id res chain seq x y z
N MET A 1 22.38 -45.10 -15.33
CA MET A 1 21.43 -45.12 -14.21
C MET A 1 20.86 -43.71 -14.07
N LEU A 2 19.54 -43.50 -14.26
CA LEU A 2 18.90 -42.20 -14.02
C LEU A 2 18.52 -42.16 -12.54
N ILE A 3 19.06 -41.19 -11.82
CA ILE A 3 18.71 -40.96 -10.43
C ILE A 3 17.68 -39.82 -10.44
N LYS A 4 16.53 -40.07 -9.85
CA LYS A 4 15.50 -39.02 -9.67
C LYS A 4 16.02 -38.01 -8.63
N LEU A 5 16.23 -36.78 -9.03
CA LEU A 5 16.58 -35.69 -8.14
C LEU A 5 15.30 -35.00 -7.69
N GLU A 6 14.97 -35.08 -6.41
CA GLU A 6 13.83 -34.38 -5.81
C GLU A 6 14.35 -33.19 -5.01
N ILE A 7 14.20 -31.99 -5.56
CA ILE A 7 14.51 -30.74 -4.88
C ILE A 7 13.17 -30.10 -4.47
N PRO A 8 12.97 -29.78 -3.19
CA PRO A 8 11.77 -29.12 -2.73
C PRO A 8 11.51 -27.79 -3.48
N PRO A 9 10.26 -27.43 -3.76
CA PRO A 9 9.92 -26.17 -4.41
C PRO A 9 10.27 -24.98 -3.52
N GLY A 10 10.44 -23.80 -4.14
CA GLY A 10 10.77 -22.56 -3.45
C GLY A 10 12.27 -22.29 -3.36
N LEU A 11 12.61 -20.99 -3.28
CA LEU A 11 13.98 -20.53 -3.09
C LEU A 11 14.33 -20.49 -1.61
N TYR A 12 15.57 -20.85 -1.30
CA TYR A 12 16.17 -20.69 0.02
C TYR A 12 17.39 -19.76 -0.08
N LYS A 13 17.26 -18.54 0.44
CA LYS A 13 18.30 -17.51 0.42
C LYS A 13 18.66 -16.98 1.82
N ASN A 14 18.17 -17.62 2.88
CA ASN A 14 18.56 -17.30 4.24
C ASN A 14 19.81 -18.09 4.63
N GLY A 15 20.76 -17.42 5.27
CA GLY A 15 21.97 -18.06 5.75
C GLY A 15 23.00 -18.39 4.65
N THR A 16 23.72 -19.50 4.81
CA THR A 16 24.82 -19.91 3.95
C THR A 16 24.42 -20.95 2.91
N GLU A 17 25.19 -21.08 1.82
CA GLU A 17 24.99 -22.13 0.81
C GLU A 17 25.04 -23.55 1.40
N TYR A 18 25.80 -23.75 2.47
CA TYR A 18 25.86 -25.04 3.16
C TYR A 18 24.54 -25.39 3.84
N GLN A 19 23.86 -24.39 4.42
CA GLN A 19 22.53 -24.57 5.02
C GLN A 19 21.44 -24.79 3.97
N ALA A 20 21.67 -24.32 2.75
CA ALA A 20 20.80 -24.49 1.61
C ALA A 20 21.00 -25.80 0.85
N ALA A 21 21.83 -26.73 1.37
CA ALA A 21 22.11 -27.99 0.70
C ALA A 21 20.81 -28.76 0.36
N GLY A 22 20.64 -29.13 -0.91
CA GLY A 22 19.43 -29.81 -1.40
C GLY A 22 18.23 -28.89 -1.65
N ARG A 23 18.41 -27.59 -1.66
CA ARG A 23 17.38 -26.56 -1.97
C ARG A 23 17.80 -25.73 -3.19
N TRP A 24 16.85 -25.07 -3.81
CA TRP A 24 17.12 -24.07 -4.84
C TRP A 24 17.70 -22.81 -4.19
N THR A 25 18.91 -22.45 -4.51
CA THR A 25 19.61 -21.29 -3.92
C THR A 25 19.52 -20.04 -4.78
N ASP A 26 19.36 -20.21 -6.08
CA ASP A 26 19.21 -19.09 -7.01
C ASP A 26 18.28 -19.42 -8.17
N ALA A 27 17.42 -18.47 -8.50
CA ALA A 27 16.61 -18.47 -9.70
C ALA A 27 16.05 -17.05 -9.92
N ASN A 28 15.79 -16.68 -11.15
CA ASN A 28 15.21 -15.41 -11.53
C ASN A 28 14.10 -15.63 -12.57
N LEU A 29 13.03 -14.84 -12.51
CA LEU A 29 11.88 -14.88 -13.43
C LEU A 29 11.19 -16.26 -13.47
N VAL A 30 11.17 -16.95 -12.34
CA VAL A 30 10.50 -18.24 -12.17
C VAL A 30 9.49 -18.21 -11.02
N ARG A 31 8.55 -19.15 -11.05
CA ARG A 31 7.59 -19.42 -9.98
C ARG A 31 7.46 -20.92 -9.74
N TRP A 32 7.03 -21.28 -8.56
CA TRP A 32 6.52 -22.62 -8.27
C TRP A 32 5.00 -22.58 -8.21
N PHE A 33 4.37 -23.45 -8.96
CA PHE A 33 2.93 -23.64 -8.97
C PHE A 33 2.61 -25.12 -9.06
N GLU A 34 1.86 -25.64 -8.10
CA GLU A 34 1.59 -27.07 -7.97
C GLU A 34 2.89 -27.91 -7.96
N ASN A 35 3.86 -27.50 -7.17
CA ASN A 35 5.19 -28.09 -7.05
C ASN A 35 6.01 -28.13 -8.37
N THR A 36 5.57 -27.43 -9.40
CA THR A 36 6.24 -27.37 -10.69
C THR A 36 6.89 -26.01 -10.90
N LEU A 37 8.18 -26.03 -11.30
CA LEU A 37 8.89 -24.82 -11.70
C LEU A 37 8.39 -24.33 -13.05
N ARG A 38 7.94 -23.09 -13.13
CA ARG A 38 7.43 -22.45 -14.35
C ARG A 38 8.07 -21.07 -14.54
N PRO A 39 8.23 -20.58 -15.78
CA PRO A 39 8.61 -19.21 -16.02
C PRO A 39 7.47 -18.26 -15.62
N ILE A 40 7.82 -17.06 -15.12
CA ILE A 40 6.82 -16.03 -14.78
C ILE A 40 6.14 -15.49 -16.02
N GLY A 41 6.81 -15.52 -17.17
CA GLY A 41 6.38 -14.82 -18.38
C GLY A 41 6.91 -13.39 -18.42
N GLY A 42 6.41 -12.60 -19.35
CA GLY A 42 6.78 -11.19 -19.52
C GLY A 42 5.70 -10.23 -19.07
N TRP A 43 6.02 -8.94 -19.17
CA TRP A 43 5.09 -7.84 -18.96
C TRP A 43 4.64 -7.30 -20.33
N GLN A 44 3.37 -6.98 -20.43
CA GLN A 44 2.81 -6.36 -21.63
C GLN A 44 2.25 -4.98 -21.27
N THR A 45 2.58 -3.97 -22.07
CA THR A 45 1.99 -2.64 -21.94
C THR A 45 0.49 -2.69 -22.21
N MET A 46 -0.30 -2.14 -21.28
CA MET A 46 -1.75 -2.03 -21.43
C MET A 46 -2.16 -0.76 -22.16
N SER A 47 -1.36 0.31 -22.10
CA SER A 47 -1.62 1.59 -22.74
C SER A 47 -0.45 2.01 -23.62
N SER A 48 -0.75 2.56 -24.79
CA SER A 48 0.25 3.16 -25.68
C SER A 48 0.67 4.56 -25.24
N THR A 49 -0.09 5.19 -24.33
CA THR A 49 0.19 6.52 -23.81
C THR A 49 0.89 6.40 -22.47
N GLN A 50 2.08 6.99 -22.37
CA GLN A 50 2.85 7.04 -21.13
C GLN A 50 2.34 8.17 -20.22
N PHE A 51 2.30 7.95 -18.91
CA PHE A 51 2.05 8.99 -17.93
C PHE A 51 3.23 9.97 -17.87
N SER A 52 2.97 11.23 -17.48
CA SER A 52 4.04 12.25 -17.39
C SER A 52 5.09 11.93 -16.33
N ASP A 53 4.69 11.19 -15.29
CA ASP A 53 5.52 10.84 -14.14
C ASP A 53 5.29 9.36 -13.74
N VAL A 54 6.11 8.87 -12.81
CA VAL A 54 5.97 7.51 -12.29
C VAL A 54 4.67 7.35 -11.48
N ALA A 55 3.92 6.28 -11.73
CA ALA A 55 2.71 5.95 -10.98
C ALA A 55 3.05 5.66 -9.50
N ARG A 56 2.33 6.32 -8.59
CA ARG A 56 2.49 6.21 -7.14
C ARG A 56 1.22 5.76 -6.41
N GLY A 57 0.17 5.51 -7.15
CA GLY A 57 -1.08 4.93 -6.70
C GLY A 57 -1.92 4.50 -7.87
N MET A 58 -2.61 3.38 -7.74
CA MET A 58 -3.50 2.87 -8.79
C MET A 58 -4.67 2.13 -8.14
N HIS A 59 -5.85 2.31 -8.70
CA HIS A 59 -7.05 1.58 -8.32
C HIS A 59 -7.90 1.32 -9.55
N GLY A 60 -8.39 0.09 -9.68
CA GLY A 60 -9.23 -0.32 -10.80
C GLY A 60 -10.59 -0.80 -10.30
N TYR A 61 -11.66 -0.31 -10.90
CA TYR A 61 -13.03 -0.70 -10.58
C TYR A 61 -13.92 -0.67 -11.82
N PHE A 62 -15.17 -1.13 -11.67
CA PHE A 62 -16.20 -1.04 -12.70
C PHE A 62 -17.25 -0.01 -12.27
N ASP A 63 -17.67 0.85 -13.20
CA ASP A 63 -18.79 1.76 -12.99
C ASP A 63 -20.13 1.03 -13.11
N ASN A 64 -21.24 1.72 -12.80
CA ASN A 64 -22.58 1.14 -12.86
C ASN A 64 -23.01 0.70 -14.29
N SER A 65 -22.32 1.19 -15.30
CA SER A 65 -22.50 0.78 -16.71
C SER A 65 -21.57 -0.35 -17.11
N ASN A 66 -20.87 -0.96 -16.16
CA ASN A 66 -19.88 -2.03 -16.35
C ASN A 66 -18.67 -1.63 -17.21
N ASN A 67 -18.33 -0.34 -17.24
CA ASN A 67 -17.10 0.10 -17.87
C ASN A 67 -15.94 0.02 -16.86
N ARG A 68 -14.82 -0.50 -17.31
CA ARG A 68 -13.61 -0.54 -16.51
C ARG A 68 -12.98 0.84 -16.38
N ARG A 69 -12.74 1.27 -15.16
CA ARG A 69 -12.03 2.49 -14.79
C ARG A 69 -10.74 2.13 -14.07
N VAL A 70 -9.65 2.78 -14.42
CA VAL A 70 -8.39 2.68 -13.69
C VAL A 70 -7.92 4.08 -13.37
N ILE A 71 -7.91 4.42 -12.09
CA ILE A 71 -7.39 5.72 -11.62
C ILE A 71 -5.92 5.53 -11.29
N VAL A 72 -5.09 6.47 -11.76
CA VAL A 72 -3.65 6.45 -11.55
C VAL A 72 -3.17 7.79 -11.01
N GLY A 73 -2.62 7.79 -9.81
CA GLY A 73 -1.97 8.94 -9.21
C GLY A 73 -0.47 8.90 -9.45
N THR A 74 0.09 9.99 -9.97
CA THR A 74 1.54 10.21 -10.12
C THR A 74 2.03 11.21 -9.08
N THR A 75 3.25 11.66 -9.15
CA THR A 75 3.76 12.68 -8.22
C THR A 75 3.12 14.05 -8.40
N SER A 76 2.63 14.37 -9.59
CA SER A 76 2.08 15.68 -9.92
C SER A 76 0.66 15.65 -10.44
N ASN A 77 0.17 14.49 -10.90
CA ASN A 77 -1.08 14.39 -11.63
C ASN A 77 -1.93 13.20 -11.17
N LEU A 78 -3.22 13.30 -11.46
CA LEU A 78 -4.19 12.24 -11.34
C LEU A 78 -4.80 11.96 -12.71
N TYR A 79 -4.80 10.70 -13.12
CA TYR A 79 -5.31 10.28 -14.42
C TYR A 79 -6.40 9.22 -14.25
N VAL A 80 -7.33 9.20 -15.20
CA VAL A 80 -8.22 8.06 -15.40
C VAL A 80 -7.95 7.42 -16.76
N TYR A 81 -7.86 6.11 -16.75
CA TYR A 81 -7.87 5.29 -17.94
C TYR A 81 -9.24 4.58 -18.03
N ALA A 82 -9.98 4.85 -19.09
CA ALA A 82 -11.22 4.18 -19.39
C ALA A 82 -10.98 3.18 -20.54
N GLU A 83 -11.52 1.96 -20.43
CA GLU A 83 -11.37 0.95 -21.45
C GLU A 83 -11.88 1.45 -22.80
N GLY A 84 -11.06 1.32 -23.85
CA GLY A 84 -11.36 1.82 -25.21
C GLY A 84 -11.21 3.33 -25.39
N VAL A 85 -10.80 4.08 -24.38
CA VAL A 85 -10.55 5.53 -24.44
C VAL A 85 -9.11 5.82 -24.01
N SER A 86 -8.51 6.86 -24.57
CA SER A 86 -7.20 7.35 -24.10
C SER A 86 -7.30 7.84 -22.65
N GLN A 87 -6.18 7.85 -21.94
CA GLN A 87 -6.11 8.42 -20.60
C GLN A 87 -6.56 9.89 -20.59
N SER A 88 -7.33 10.26 -19.58
CA SER A 88 -7.73 11.65 -19.32
C SER A 88 -7.03 12.16 -18.06
N ASN A 89 -6.57 13.40 -18.10
CA ASN A 89 -6.02 14.08 -16.94
C ASN A 89 -7.17 14.66 -16.11
N ILE A 90 -7.36 14.14 -14.91
CA ILE A 90 -8.39 14.55 -13.96
C ILE A 90 -7.79 15.23 -12.70
N THR A 91 -6.57 15.74 -12.83
CA THR A 91 -5.83 16.36 -11.72
C THR A 91 -6.64 17.50 -11.08
N PRO A 92 -6.82 17.47 -9.75
CA PRO A 92 -7.51 18.55 -9.04
C PRO A 92 -6.79 19.89 -9.19
N SER A 93 -7.55 20.97 -9.27
CA SER A 93 -6.97 22.31 -9.29
C SER A 93 -6.25 22.62 -7.97
N GLY A 94 -5.03 23.16 -8.06
CA GLY A 94 -4.25 23.57 -6.88
C GLY A 94 -3.66 22.40 -6.07
N ILE A 95 -3.54 21.23 -6.66
CA ILE A 95 -2.78 20.13 -6.02
C ILE A 95 -1.30 20.52 -5.87
N VAL A 96 -0.73 20.16 -4.74
CA VAL A 96 0.70 20.38 -4.49
C VAL A 96 1.49 19.30 -5.22
N THR A 97 2.44 19.70 -6.05
CA THR A 97 3.38 18.77 -6.69
C THR A 97 4.18 18.03 -5.64
N GLY A 98 4.18 16.71 -5.76
CA GLY A 98 4.89 15.84 -4.86
C GLY A 98 6.37 15.63 -5.22
N ARG A 99 6.96 14.62 -4.61
CA ARG A 99 8.35 14.22 -4.84
C ARG A 99 8.43 12.80 -5.36
N ASN A 100 9.36 12.58 -6.30
CA ASN A 100 9.61 11.27 -6.90
C ASN A 100 10.44 10.37 -5.99
N ASP A 101 11.36 10.94 -5.23
CA ASP A 101 12.27 10.24 -4.34
C ASP A 101 12.11 10.73 -2.91
N ALA A 102 12.34 9.83 -1.96
CA ALA A 102 12.44 10.23 -0.56
C ALA A 102 13.65 11.14 -0.37
N ALA A 103 13.45 12.26 0.31
CA ALA A 103 14.50 13.17 0.67
C ALA A 103 14.97 12.91 2.10
N SER A 104 16.29 12.88 2.32
CA SER A 104 16.79 12.83 3.69
C SER A 104 16.43 14.11 4.40
N GLN A 105 15.66 14.01 5.47
CA GLN A 105 15.50 15.10 6.41
C GLN A 105 16.73 15.18 7.30
N VAL A 106 17.04 16.38 7.70
CA VAL A 106 18.34 16.73 8.21
C VAL A 106 18.37 16.59 9.71
N GLY A 107 19.06 15.57 10.20
CA GLY A 107 19.54 15.52 11.55
C GLY A 107 20.88 16.25 11.73
N TYR A 108 21.43 16.25 12.93
CA TYR A 108 22.76 16.78 13.23
C TYR A 108 23.81 16.05 12.37
N GLY A 109 24.41 16.77 11.42
CA GLY A 109 25.38 16.20 10.48
C GLY A 109 24.82 15.68 9.14
N GLY A 110 23.54 15.85 8.87
CA GLY A 110 22.87 15.30 7.69
C GLY A 110 22.64 16.32 6.57
N GLN A 111 23.39 17.34 6.34
CA GLN A 111 23.43 18.20 5.14
C GLN A 111 24.81 18.81 4.97
N LEU A 112 25.01 19.53 3.89
CA LEU A 112 26.26 20.21 3.65
C LEU A 112 26.61 21.16 4.80
N TYR A 113 27.87 21.18 5.15
CA TYR A 113 28.39 22.03 6.21
C TYR A 113 28.13 23.50 5.87
N GLY A 114 27.47 24.24 6.76
CA GLY A 114 27.20 25.66 6.59
C GLY A 114 25.86 26.06 5.99
N GLU A 115 24.95 25.14 5.72
CA GLU A 115 23.63 25.43 5.11
C GLU A 115 22.58 26.06 6.05
N HIS A 116 22.81 26.02 7.39
CA HIS A 116 21.87 26.59 8.36
C HIS A 116 22.55 27.61 9.27
N ALA A 117 21.80 28.63 9.68
CA ALA A 117 22.29 29.64 10.58
C ALA A 117 22.67 29.04 11.95
N TYR A 118 23.78 29.50 12.53
CA TYR A 118 24.21 29.10 13.85
C TYR A 118 23.15 29.45 14.90
N GLY A 119 22.80 28.51 15.77
CA GLY A 119 21.82 28.70 16.85
C GLY A 119 20.37 28.48 16.44
N VAL A 120 20.07 28.12 15.18
CA VAL A 120 18.73 27.72 14.75
C VAL A 120 18.62 26.21 14.92
N ALA A 121 17.63 25.77 15.74
CA ALA A 121 17.33 24.36 15.87
C ALA A 121 16.93 23.79 14.50
N ARG A 122 17.61 22.72 14.07
CA ARG A 122 17.20 21.97 12.89
C ARG A 122 15.91 21.21 13.22
N PRO A 123 14.98 21.06 12.28
CA PRO A 123 13.86 20.17 12.53
C PRO A 123 14.39 18.76 12.83
N ASP A 124 14.12 18.28 14.03
CA ASP A 124 14.51 16.95 14.52
C ASP A 124 13.70 15.86 13.82
N ASN A 125 13.94 15.69 12.53
CA ASN A 125 13.34 14.61 11.78
C ASN A 125 14.45 13.68 11.33
N GLU A 126 14.75 12.69 12.13
CA GLU A 126 15.63 11.56 11.77
C GLU A 126 15.08 10.70 10.63
N GLN A 127 14.02 11.15 9.95
CA GLN A 127 13.30 10.37 8.97
C GLN A 127 13.40 11.01 7.59
N TYR A 128 13.41 10.16 6.58
CA TYR A 128 13.24 10.60 5.21
C TYR A 128 11.83 11.13 5.01
N ASP A 129 11.70 12.27 4.37
CA ASP A 129 10.42 12.69 3.80
C ASP A 129 10.02 11.66 2.75
N PRO A 130 8.90 10.95 2.93
CA PRO A 130 8.53 9.87 2.05
C PRO A 130 8.22 10.39 0.64
N VAL A 131 8.32 9.51 -0.32
CA VAL A 131 7.79 9.69 -1.66
C VAL A 131 6.30 10.00 -1.61
N THR A 132 5.83 10.82 -2.52
CA THR A 132 4.38 11.01 -2.71
C THR A 132 3.74 9.69 -3.10
N THR A 133 2.72 9.30 -2.36
CA THR A 133 1.89 8.15 -2.65
C THR A 133 0.42 8.54 -2.64
N TRP A 134 -0.39 7.78 -3.35
CA TRP A 134 -1.83 7.96 -3.38
C TRP A 134 -2.54 6.77 -2.75
N THR A 135 -3.57 7.06 -1.98
CA THR A 135 -4.61 6.11 -1.64
C THR A 135 -5.84 6.44 -2.48
N ILE A 136 -6.38 5.45 -3.15
CA ILE A 136 -7.48 5.59 -4.10
C ILE A 136 -8.44 4.44 -3.85
N ASP A 137 -9.73 4.77 -3.80
CA ASP A 137 -10.81 3.81 -3.65
C ASP A 137 -12.05 4.30 -4.39
N ASN A 138 -13.08 3.48 -4.51
CA ASN A 138 -14.31 3.90 -5.17
C ASN A 138 -15.48 3.98 -4.20
N PHE A 139 -16.25 5.07 -4.30
CA PHE A 139 -17.51 5.31 -3.60
C PHE A 139 -18.67 5.18 -4.59
N GLY A 140 -19.13 3.95 -4.82
CA GLY A 140 -20.00 3.65 -5.94
C GLY A 140 -19.25 3.73 -7.26
N GLU A 141 -19.70 4.56 -8.17
CA GLU A 141 -19.01 4.80 -9.45
C GLU A 141 -18.02 5.98 -9.41
N ASP A 142 -18.03 6.75 -8.31
CA ASP A 142 -17.11 7.85 -8.10
C ASP A 142 -15.80 7.36 -7.48
N ALA A 143 -14.68 8.02 -7.79
CA ALA A 143 -13.40 7.72 -7.16
C ALA A 143 -13.09 8.72 -6.05
N VAL A 144 -12.69 8.22 -4.88
CA VAL A 144 -12.13 9.01 -3.79
C VAL A 144 -10.64 8.81 -3.70
N CYS A 145 -9.90 9.89 -3.66
CA CYS A 145 -8.44 9.87 -3.76
C CYS A 145 -7.82 10.78 -2.68
N SER A 146 -6.68 10.39 -2.16
CA SER A 146 -5.88 11.24 -1.28
C SER A 146 -4.40 11.09 -1.62
N ALA A 147 -3.72 12.23 -1.78
CA ALA A 147 -2.27 12.27 -1.94
C ALA A 147 -1.62 12.61 -0.60
N THR A 148 -0.48 11.98 -0.31
CA THR A 148 0.28 12.25 0.92
C THR A 148 0.94 13.64 0.93
N THR A 149 0.93 14.37 -0.19
CA THR A 149 1.51 15.72 -0.31
C THR A 149 0.75 16.78 0.46
N ASP A 150 -0.57 16.78 0.36
CA ASP A 150 -1.44 17.77 0.99
C ASP A 150 -2.48 17.18 1.94
N GLY A 151 -2.62 15.85 1.92
CA GLY A 151 -3.53 15.11 2.79
C GLY A 151 -5.01 15.48 2.63
N LYS A 152 -5.38 16.11 1.52
CA LYS A 152 -6.78 16.36 1.19
C LYS A 152 -7.42 15.12 0.60
N ILE A 153 -8.76 15.04 0.73
CA ILE A 153 -9.55 14.05 0.01
C ILE A 153 -10.14 14.70 -1.22
N TYR A 154 -9.98 14.04 -2.35
CA TYR A 154 -10.54 14.44 -3.63
C TYR A 154 -11.60 13.44 -4.06
N ILE A 155 -12.64 13.92 -4.72
CA ILE A 155 -13.65 13.08 -5.37
C ILE A 155 -13.69 13.37 -6.86
N TRP A 156 -13.79 12.31 -7.65
CA TRP A 156 -14.01 12.39 -9.08
C TRP A 156 -15.32 11.67 -9.44
N GLU A 157 -16.28 12.42 -10.01
CA GLU A 157 -17.65 11.98 -10.29
C GLU A 157 -17.77 11.28 -11.65
N ASN A 158 -17.02 10.21 -11.87
CA ASN A 158 -17.03 9.36 -13.07
C ASN A 158 -17.22 10.10 -14.42
N ASN A 159 -16.70 11.31 -14.55
CA ASN A 159 -16.78 12.12 -15.77
C ASN A 159 -15.37 12.39 -16.33
N PRO A 160 -14.91 11.69 -17.38
CA PRO A 160 -13.57 11.87 -17.97
C PRO A 160 -13.28 13.28 -18.51
N SER A 161 -14.31 14.10 -18.69
CA SER A 161 -14.17 15.50 -19.13
C SER A 161 -14.07 16.48 -17.96
N ALA A 162 -14.25 16.03 -16.72
CA ALA A 162 -14.17 16.84 -15.51
C ALA A 162 -12.95 16.45 -14.66
N ILE A 163 -12.36 17.43 -14.00
CA ILE A 163 -11.29 17.22 -13.02
C ILE A 163 -11.88 16.80 -11.69
N ALA A 164 -11.08 16.09 -10.87
CA ALA A 164 -11.45 15.78 -9.50
C ALA A 164 -11.51 17.08 -8.67
N THR A 165 -12.40 17.10 -7.67
CA THR A 165 -12.61 18.26 -6.78
C THR A 165 -12.33 17.85 -5.33
N VAL A 166 -12.06 18.84 -4.47
CA VAL A 166 -11.90 18.59 -3.03
C VAL A 166 -13.23 18.13 -2.45
N LEU A 167 -13.22 17.02 -1.72
CA LEU A 167 -14.40 16.51 -1.03
C LEU A 167 -14.80 17.46 0.09
N THR A 168 -16.00 18.01 -0.02
CA THR A 168 -16.51 19.04 0.91
C THR A 168 -16.59 18.51 2.34
N ASN A 169 -16.18 19.32 3.31
CA ASN A 169 -16.17 19.04 4.75
C ASN A 169 -15.30 17.86 5.20
N ALA A 170 -14.61 17.18 4.28
CA ALA A 170 -13.70 16.12 4.66
C ALA A 170 -12.53 16.67 5.50
N PRO A 171 -12.00 15.91 6.48
CA PRO A 171 -10.83 16.33 7.21
C PRO A 171 -9.63 16.52 6.27
N THR A 172 -8.71 17.40 6.63
CA THR A 172 -7.46 17.67 5.90
C THR A 172 -6.27 17.05 6.64
N SER A 173 -5.10 17.08 6.01
CA SER A 173 -3.88 16.50 6.59
C SER A 173 -4.02 15.01 6.93
N ASN A 174 -4.66 14.26 6.03
CA ASN A 174 -4.86 12.82 6.18
C ASN A 174 -3.63 12.05 5.66
N GLN A 175 -3.45 10.82 6.16
CA GLN A 175 -2.46 9.87 5.65
C GLN A 175 -3.01 9.02 4.50
N GLY A 176 -4.32 8.89 4.41
CA GLY A 176 -4.97 8.12 3.36
C GLY A 176 -6.48 8.07 3.49
N VAL A 177 -7.10 7.44 2.50
CA VAL A 177 -8.56 7.25 2.40
C VAL A 177 -8.86 5.82 1.96
N LEU A 178 -9.96 5.29 2.41
CA LEU A 178 -10.58 4.04 1.93
C LEU A 178 -12.10 4.16 2.01
N VAL A 179 -12.81 3.26 1.35
CA VAL A 179 -14.26 3.11 1.43
C VAL A 179 -14.56 1.74 2.05
N THR A 180 -15.50 1.72 2.98
CA THR A 180 -15.91 0.47 3.64
C THR A 180 -17.03 -0.24 2.88
N ASP A 181 -17.23 -1.53 3.16
CA ASP A 181 -18.31 -2.31 2.55
C ASP A 181 -19.71 -1.72 2.87
N GLU A 182 -19.85 -1.06 4.03
CA GLU A 182 -21.07 -0.38 4.44
C GLU A 182 -21.23 1.01 3.82
N ARG A 183 -20.32 1.41 2.93
CA ARG A 183 -20.33 2.67 2.18
C ARG A 183 -20.13 3.92 3.05
N PHE A 184 -19.13 3.87 3.91
CA PHE A 184 -18.52 5.03 4.55
C PHE A 184 -17.21 5.40 3.85
N VAL A 185 -16.98 6.68 3.64
CA VAL A 185 -15.64 7.18 3.30
C VAL A 185 -14.86 7.32 4.60
N MET A 186 -13.75 6.63 4.73
CA MET A 186 -12.94 6.59 5.96
C MET A 186 -11.57 7.20 5.72
N CYS A 187 -11.20 8.18 6.54
CA CYS A 187 -9.91 8.85 6.53
C CYS A 187 -8.98 8.25 7.58
N LEU A 188 -7.77 8.00 7.21
CA LEU A 188 -6.69 7.50 8.05
C LEU A 188 -5.77 8.63 8.46
N GLY A 189 -5.36 8.70 9.73
CA GLY A 189 -4.54 9.81 10.25
C GLY A 189 -5.25 11.16 10.13
N ALA A 190 -6.56 11.18 10.36
CA ALA A 190 -7.44 12.31 10.05
C ALA A 190 -7.10 13.57 10.83
N GLY A 191 -7.10 14.73 10.13
CA GLY A 191 -6.87 16.03 10.74
C GLY A 191 -5.45 16.22 11.31
N GLY A 192 -4.47 15.47 10.80
CA GLY A 192 -3.10 15.49 11.29
C GLY A 192 -2.85 14.69 12.57
N ASN A 193 -3.87 14.07 13.16
CA ASN A 193 -3.67 13.12 14.26
C ASN A 193 -3.29 11.74 13.70
N PRO A 194 -2.05 11.27 13.88
CA PRO A 194 -1.54 10.07 13.21
C PRO A 194 -2.22 8.76 13.65
N ARG A 195 -3.03 8.80 14.71
CA ARG A 195 -3.77 7.63 15.23
C ARG A 195 -5.27 7.73 15.03
N LYS A 196 -5.78 8.86 14.51
CA LYS A 196 -7.20 9.07 14.33
C LYS A 196 -7.71 8.46 13.03
N VAL A 197 -8.78 7.67 13.14
CA VAL A 197 -9.61 7.26 12.03
C VAL A 197 -10.92 8.04 12.13
N GLN A 198 -11.37 8.63 11.02
CA GLN A 198 -12.63 9.39 10.95
C GLN A 198 -13.38 8.95 9.70
N TRP A 199 -14.70 8.80 9.83
CA TRP A 199 -15.56 8.36 8.74
C TRP A 199 -16.72 9.33 8.51
N SER A 200 -17.18 9.39 7.26
CA SER A 200 -18.35 10.15 6.84
C SER A 200 -19.63 9.54 7.39
N ASP A 201 -20.76 10.16 7.11
CA ASP A 201 -22.04 9.48 7.23
C ASP A 201 -22.20 8.38 6.16
N GLN A 202 -23.05 7.41 6.45
CA GLN A 202 -23.32 6.31 5.52
C GLN A 202 -23.97 6.84 4.24
N GLU A 203 -23.48 6.43 3.08
CA GLU A 203 -23.94 6.88 1.75
C GLU A 203 -23.83 8.40 1.51
N ALA A 204 -23.22 9.16 2.41
CA ALA A 204 -23.13 10.61 2.36
C ALA A 204 -21.69 11.11 2.59
N ALA A 205 -20.87 11.05 1.55
CA ALA A 205 -19.45 11.38 1.60
C ALA A 205 -19.10 12.80 2.08
N THR A 206 -20.07 13.73 2.06
CA THR A 206 -19.87 15.15 2.45
C THR A 206 -20.24 15.47 3.91
N VAL A 207 -20.79 14.50 4.66
CA VAL A 207 -21.21 14.68 6.06
C VAL A 207 -20.19 14.03 6.99
N TRP A 208 -19.43 14.86 7.73
CA TRP A 208 -18.29 14.42 8.56
C TRP A 208 -18.43 14.81 10.03
N THR A 209 -19.36 15.67 10.36
CA THR A 209 -19.59 16.10 11.75
C THR A 209 -20.55 15.16 12.43
N PRO A 210 -20.15 14.47 13.52
CA PRO A 210 -21.03 13.59 14.27
C PRO A 210 -22.25 14.34 14.81
N ALA A 211 -23.45 13.77 14.62
CA ALA A 211 -24.71 14.26 15.14
C ALA A 211 -25.60 13.08 15.51
N SER A 212 -26.63 13.31 16.34
CA SER A 212 -27.58 12.26 16.73
C SER A 212 -28.41 11.70 15.56
N THR A 213 -28.37 12.38 14.42
CA THR A 213 -29.17 12.07 13.20
C THR A 213 -28.31 11.42 12.10
N ASN A 214 -27.01 11.24 12.29
CA ASN A 214 -26.11 10.66 11.29
C ASN A 214 -25.18 9.62 11.91
N ALA A 215 -24.46 8.92 11.05
CA ALA A 215 -23.53 7.87 11.39
C ALA A 215 -22.05 8.31 11.36
N ALA A 216 -21.78 9.59 11.06
CA ALA A 216 -20.42 10.12 11.04
C ALA A 216 -19.76 9.99 12.41
N GLY A 217 -18.48 9.67 12.43
CA GLY A 217 -17.79 9.47 13.69
C GLY A 217 -16.27 9.42 13.55
N SER A 218 -15.60 9.20 14.65
CA SER A 218 -14.17 8.98 14.69
C SER A 218 -13.75 8.17 15.91
N LEU A 219 -12.61 7.51 15.82
CA LEU A 219 -11.94 6.85 16.93
C LEU A 219 -10.43 7.05 16.83
N GLU A 220 -9.75 6.89 17.94
CA GLU A 220 -8.29 6.81 17.96
C GLU A 220 -7.87 5.35 18.14
N VAL A 221 -6.96 4.92 17.26
CA VAL A 221 -6.41 3.57 17.32
C VAL A 221 -5.52 3.45 18.56
N ALA A 222 -5.73 2.41 19.33
CA ALA A 222 -4.97 2.13 20.57
C ALA A 222 -3.57 1.56 20.22
N SER A 223 -2.75 2.40 19.61
CA SER A 223 -1.38 2.07 19.19
C SER A 223 -0.41 3.18 19.60
N ASP A 224 0.84 2.81 19.87
CA ASP A 224 1.93 3.79 20.07
C ASP A 224 2.47 4.30 18.71
N GLY A 225 2.15 3.60 17.63
CA GLY A 225 2.59 3.90 16.26
C GLY A 225 1.64 4.82 15.50
N LYS A 226 2.10 5.24 14.32
CA LYS A 226 1.33 6.04 13.35
C LYS A 226 0.60 5.11 12.38
N ILE A 227 -0.63 5.42 12.02
CA ILE A 227 -1.34 4.74 10.95
C ILE A 227 -0.58 4.93 9.64
N ARG A 228 -0.33 3.83 8.93
CA ARG A 228 0.35 3.82 7.63
C ARG A 228 -0.57 3.37 6.52
N ALA A 229 -1.43 2.38 6.78
CA ALA A 229 -2.34 1.81 5.79
C ALA A 229 -3.66 1.41 6.43
N GLY A 230 -4.69 1.34 5.63
CA GLY A 230 -5.95 0.69 5.95
C GLY A 230 -6.45 -0.07 4.74
N ILE A 231 -7.07 -1.20 4.96
CA ILE A 231 -7.59 -2.05 3.90
C ILE A 231 -8.79 -2.84 4.39
N VAL A 232 -9.76 -3.04 3.51
CA VAL A 232 -10.94 -3.85 3.84
C VAL A 232 -10.63 -5.31 3.61
N VAL A 233 -10.88 -6.14 4.61
CA VAL A 233 -10.72 -7.59 4.55
C VAL A 233 -11.81 -8.26 5.38
N ARG A 234 -12.55 -9.20 4.79
CA ARG A 234 -13.62 -9.96 5.46
C ARG A 234 -14.69 -9.09 6.13
N GLY A 235 -15.06 -7.95 5.54
CA GLY A 235 -16.03 -7.04 6.13
C GLY A 235 -15.52 -6.23 7.33
N GLN A 236 -14.22 -6.22 7.57
CA GLN A 236 -13.55 -5.42 8.58
C GLN A 236 -12.55 -4.47 7.93
N VAL A 237 -12.31 -3.34 8.55
CA VAL A 237 -11.19 -2.45 8.14
C VAL A 237 -9.98 -2.80 8.98
N LEU A 238 -8.97 -3.38 8.35
CA LEU A 238 -7.67 -3.63 8.97
C LEU A 238 -6.82 -2.37 8.87
N VAL A 239 -6.59 -1.72 10.00
CA VAL A 239 -5.72 -0.55 10.13
C VAL A 239 -4.34 -1.00 10.58
N LEU A 240 -3.34 -0.69 9.76
CA LEU A 240 -1.95 -1.04 9.98
C LEU A 240 -1.15 0.19 10.39
N THR A 241 -0.48 0.10 11.52
CA THR A 241 0.45 1.13 11.99
C THR A 241 1.90 0.71 11.68
N ASP A 242 2.85 1.55 12.04
CA ASP A 242 4.28 1.18 11.98
C ASP A 242 4.69 0.18 13.07
N THR A 243 3.82 -0.16 14.03
CA THR A 243 4.12 -1.10 15.13
C THR A 243 3.11 -2.24 15.26
N SER A 244 1.85 -2.03 14.88
CA SER A 244 0.74 -2.94 15.22
C SER A 244 -0.35 -2.98 14.15
N ALA A 245 -1.24 -3.95 14.26
CA ALA A 245 -2.43 -4.12 13.42
C ALA A 245 -3.70 -4.09 14.27
N HIS A 246 -4.73 -3.39 13.78
CA HIS A 246 -6.01 -3.23 14.46
C HIS A 246 -7.15 -3.51 13.48
N ALA A 247 -8.10 -4.33 13.90
CA ALA A 247 -9.31 -4.61 13.14
C ALA A 247 -10.44 -3.68 13.63
N LEU A 248 -11.06 -2.96 12.70
CA LEU A 248 -12.26 -2.19 12.96
C LEU A 248 -13.45 -2.95 12.40
N SER A 249 -14.40 -3.27 13.27
CA SER A 249 -15.62 -3.99 12.90
C SER A 249 -16.82 -3.06 12.97
N TYR A 250 -17.65 -3.11 11.93
CA TYR A 250 -18.92 -2.40 11.95
C TYR A 250 -19.90 -3.09 12.92
N VAL A 251 -20.45 -2.32 13.85
CA VAL A 251 -21.39 -2.82 14.88
C VAL A 251 -22.75 -2.10 14.86
N GLY A 252 -22.88 -1.09 14.00
CA GLY A 252 -24.10 -0.28 13.93
C GLY A 252 -24.25 0.71 15.09
N THR A 253 -25.48 1.26 15.22
CA THR A 253 -25.79 2.27 16.25
C THR A 253 -25.64 1.71 17.65
N PRO A 254 -25.15 2.53 18.63
CA PRO A 254 -24.77 3.93 18.52
C PRO A 254 -23.28 4.16 18.18
N PHE A 255 -22.45 3.14 18.13
CA PHE A 255 -20.98 3.31 18.04
C PHE A 255 -20.41 3.20 16.61
N TYR A 256 -21.14 2.59 15.69
CA TYR A 256 -20.82 2.30 14.30
C TYR A 256 -19.58 1.42 14.11
N TYR A 257 -18.41 1.79 14.63
CA TYR A 257 -17.21 0.99 14.58
C TYR A 257 -16.62 0.74 15.97
N THR A 258 -16.19 -0.48 16.19
CA THR A 258 -15.34 -0.86 17.33
C THR A 258 -14.00 -1.32 16.86
N GLN A 259 -12.97 -1.18 17.70
CA GLN A 259 -11.62 -1.64 17.39
C GLN A 259 -11.21 -2.81 18.26
N GLU A 260 -10.44 -3.72 17.66
CA GLU A 260 -9.75 -4.79 18.34
C GLU A 260 -8.30 -4.85 17.89
N THR A 261 -7.36 -5.15 18.79
CA THR A 261 -5.96 -5.30 18.41
C THR A 261 -5.76 -6.67 17.78
N ALA A 262 -5.47 -6.68 16.47
CA ALA A 262 -5.24 -7.90 15.70
C ALA A 262 -3.79 -8.42 15.84
N GLY A 263 -2.85 -7.57 16.25
CA GLY A 263 -1.46 -7.96 16.49
C GLY A 263 -0.58 -6.81 16.93
N SER A 264 0.49 -7.15 17.65
CA SER A 264 1.57 -6.24 18.06
C SER A 264 2.89 -6.67 17.44
N ASN A 265 3.84 -5.75 17.30
CA ASN A 265 5.12 -5.98 16.61
C ASN A 265 5.00 -6.51 15.19
N CYS A 266 3.93 -6.12 14.49
CA CYS A 266 3.61 -6.52 13.13
C CYS A 266 3.37 -5.31 12.21
N GLY A 267 4.06 -4.21 12.49
CA GLY A 267 3.95 -2.97 11.73
C GLY A 267 4.22 -3.16 10.25
N ILE A 268 3.62 -2.27 9.44
CA ILE A 268 3.81 -2.28 7.98
C ILE A 268 4.92 -1.31 7.57
N ILE A 269 5.73 -1.71 6.60
CA ILE A 269 6.87 -0.92 6.12
C ILE A 269 6.46 0.30 5.27
N SER A 270 5.39 0.18 4.48
CA SER A 270 4.85 1.28 3.66
C SER A 270 3.34 1.17 3.47
N ALA A 271 2.69 2.27 3.12
CA ALA A 271 1.24 2.33 2.93
C ALA A 271 0.69 1.37 1.85
N LYS A 272 1.51 1.00 0.87
CA LYS A 272 1.12 0.13 -0.25
C LYS A 272 1.72 -1.28 -0.16
N ALA A 273 2.41 -1.61 0.93
CA ALA A 273 3.02 -2.93 1.14
C ALA A 273 2.02 -4.00 1.62
N VAL A 274 0.72 -3.75 1.54
CA VAL A 274 -0.36 -4.68 1.89
C VAL A 274 -1.19 -5.02 0.66
N ALA A 275 -1.55 -6.29 0.54
CA ALA A 275 -2.47 -6.79 -0.48
C ALA A 275 -3.47 -7.78 0.15
N VAL A 276 -4.68 -7.84 -0.43
CA VAL A 276 -5.79 -8.63 0.12
C VAL A 276 -6.28 -9.63 -0.90
N THR A 277 -6.49 -10.85 -0.43
CA THR A 277 -7.36 -11.83 -1.07
C THR A 277 -8.78 -11.69 -0.51
N GLY A 278 -9.75 -12.40 -1.05
CA GLY A 278 -11.11 -12.38 -0.48
C GLY A 278 -11.18 -12.79 1.01
N THR A 279 -10.15 -13.44 1.55
CA THR A 279 -10.16 -14.04 2.89
C THR A 279 -9.01 -13.64 3.80
N ALA A 280 -7.93 -13.09 3.27
CA ALA A 280 -6.75 -12.76 4.04
C ALA A 280 -6.03 -11.52 3.51
N ALA A 281 -5.41 -10.77 4.41
CA ALA A 281 -4.47 -9.70 4.09
C ALA A 281 -3.03 -10.18 4.33
N PHE A 282 -2.13 -9.77 3.44
CA PHE A 282 -0.70 -10.06 3.50
C PHE A 282 0.07 -8.75 3.42
N TRP A 283 1.05 -8.54 4.29
CA TRP A 283 1.87 -7.34 4.23
C TRP A 283 3.33 -7.57 4.58
N MET A 284 4.15 -6.68 4.07
CA MET A 284 5.58 -6.63 4.38
C MET A 284 5.80 -5.66 5.54
N GLY A 285 6.37 -6.16 6.61
CA GLY A 285 6.87 -5.37 7.73
C GLY A 285 8.32 -4.94 7.53
N GLU A 286 8.98 -4.43 8.58
CA GLU A 286 10.37 -3.98 8.48
C GLU A 286 11.39 -5.13 8.38
N LYS A 287 11.08 -6.30 8.93
CA LYS A 287 11.99 -7.48 8.97
C LYS A 287 11.30 -8.81 8.73
N SER A 288 9.97 -8.80 8.53
CA SER A 288 9.17 -10.01 8.40
C SER A 288 7.95 -9.76 7.52
N PHE A 289 7.36 -10.82 7.04
CA PHE A 289 6.08 -10.79 6.35
C PHE A 289 4.99 -11.29 7.30
N PHE A 290 3.80 -10.76 7.16
CA PHE A 290 2.68 -11.05 8.02
C PHE A 290 1.42 -11.39 7.24
N ARG A 291 0.55 -12.16 7.89
CA ARG A 291 -0.77 -12.53 7.39
C ARG A 291 -1.82 -12.26 8.47
N TYR A 292 -2.99 -11.82 8.04
CA TYR A 292 -4.20 -11.71 8.84
C TYR A 292 -5.37 -12.34 8.08
N ASP A 293 -6.16 -13.21 8.76
CA ASP A 293 -7.28 -13.94 8.18
C ASP A 293 -8.56 -13.83 9.00
N GLY A 294 -8.73 -12.75 9.76
CA GLY A 294 -9.92 -12.43 10.55
C GLY A 294 -9.82 -12.78 12.04
N GLY A 295 -8.63 -13.12 12.51
CA GLY A 295 -8.34 -13.35 13.93
C GLY A 295 -7.11 -12.59 14.38
N TYR A 296 -6.00 -13.30 14.54
CA TYR A 296 -4.73 -12.70 14.92
C TYR A 296 -3.78 -12.61 13.73
N THR A 297 -2.90 -11.62 13.81
CA THR A 297 -1.78 -11.50 12.88
C THR A 297 -0.76 -12.60 13.15
N VAL A 298 -0.36 -13.30 12.09
CA VAL A 298 0.63 -14.36 12.14
C VAL A 298 1.83 -13.99 11.26
N PRO A 299 3.07 -14.09 11.76
CA PRO A 299 4.24 -13.95 10.91
C PRO A 299 4.34 -15.12 9.92
N ILE A 300 4.65 -14.81 8.66
CA ILE A 300 4.86 -15.82 7.63
C ILE A 300 6.33 -16.24 7.68
N LYS A 301 6.58 -17.54 7.80
CA LYS A 301 7.94 -18.05 7.70
C LYS A 301 8.47 -17.81 6.30
N SER A 302 9.63 -17.18 6.18
CA SER A 302 10.24 -16.88 4.89
C SER A 302 11.63 -17.47 4.77
N ASP A 303 11.88 -18.16 3.67
CA ASP A 303 13.17 -18.71 3.30
C ASP A 303 14.05 -17.70 2.54
N VAL A 304 13.54 -16.45 2.33
CA VAL A 304 14.21 -15.39 1.56
C VAL A 304 14.26 -14.05 2.29
N SER A 305 13.84 -14.00 3.54
CA SER A 305 13.73 -12.74 4.31
C SER A 305 15.07 -12.01 4.42
N ASP A 306 16.15 -12.71 4.77
CA ASP A 306 17.47 -12.10 4.91
C ASP A 306 17.95 -11.48 3.61
N PHE A 307 17.73 -12.18 2.49
CA PHE A 307 18.09 -11.70 1.17
C PHE A 307 17.33 -10.41 0.80
N VAL A 308 16.03 -10.36 1.08
CA VAL A 308 15.17 -9.22 0.74
C VAL A 308 15.50 -8.03 1.63
N PHE A 309 15.46 -8.20 2.97
CA PHE A 309 15.59 -7.08 3.91
C PHE A 309 17.01 -6.50 3.97
N ASN A 310 18.06 -7.31 3.73
CA ASN A 310 19.43 -6.82 3.66
C ASN A 310 19.76 -6.08 2.36
N ARG A 311 18.96 -6.29 1.31
CA ARG A 311 19.15 -5.66 -0.01
C ARG A 311 18.15 -4.54 -0.31
N LEU A 312 17.23 -4.27 0.58
CA LEU A 312 16.22 -3.25 0.40
C LEU A 312 16.81 -1.85 0.59
N ASN A 313 16.47 -0.93 -0.31
CA ASN A 313 16.77 0.49 -0.12
C ASN A 313 15.83 1.08 0.92
N GLN A 314 16.29 1.16 2.16
CA GLN A 314 15.49 1.65 3.28
C GLN A 314 15.04 3.12 3.12
N SER A 315 15.81 3.95 2.44
CA SER A 315 15.43 5.35 2.18
C SER A 315 14.21 5.45 1.27
N GLN A 316 14.07 4.52 0.32
CA GLN A 316 12.98 4.49 -0.66
C GLN A 316 11.85 3.51 -0.30
N ARG A 317 11.79 3.03 0.95
CA ARG A 317 10.82 2.02 1.42
C ARG A 317 9.35 2.39 1.17
N SER A 318 9.02 3.68 1.09
CA SER A 318 7.67 4.15 0.79
C SER A 318 7.18 3.80 -0.63
N LYS A 319 8.08 3.41 -1.54
CA LYS A 319 7.76 2.93 -2.89
C LYS A 319 7.31 1.48 -2.94
N ILE A 320 7.49 0.71 -1.87
CA ILE A 320 7.13 -0.71 -1.83
C ILE A 320 5.63 -0.87 -2.11
N TRP A 321 5.33 -1.76 -3.03
CA TRP A 321 3.98 -2.04 -3.49
C TRP A 321 3.68 -3.52 -3.42
N ALA A 322 2.49 -3.87 -2.93
CA ALA A 322 2.01 -5.25 -2.90
C ALA A 322 0.83 -5.48 -3.85
N VAL A 323 0.75 -6.67 -4.42
CA VAL A 323 -0.36 -7.09 -5.28
C VAL A 323 -0.61 -8.59 -5.15
N ILE A 324 -1.87 -9.00 -5.32
CA ILE A 324 -2.24 -10.41 -5.42
C ILE A 324 -2.33 -10.83 -6.89
N ASN A 325 -1.66 -11.93 -7.21
CA ASN A 325 -1.86 -12.66 -8.44
C ASN A 325 -2.74 -13.88 -8.15
N GLY A 326 -4.06 -13.70 -8.29
CA GLY A 326 -5.04 -14.74 -7.96
C GLY A 326 -4.95 -15.98 -8.84
N GLN A 327 -4.44 -15.86 -10.07
CA GLN A 327 -4.28 -16.99 -10.98
C GLN A 327 -3.28 -18.03 -10.46
N TYR A 328 -2.26 -17.60 -9.75
CA TYR A 328 -1.18 -18.45 -9.24
C TYR A 328 -1.10 -18.49 -7.71
N ASN A 329 -2.09 -17.92 -7.02
CA ASN A 329 -2.14 -17.84 -5.56
C ASN A 329 -0.90 -17.17 -4.94
N GLU A 330 -0.44 -16.09 -5.56
CA GLU A 330 0.77 -15.40 -5.16
C GLU A 330 0.46 -14.02 -4.60
N CYS A 331 1.14 -13.64 -3.51
CA CYS A 331 1.28 -12.27 -3.07
C CYS A 331 2.67 -11.77 -3.45
N TRP A 332 2.73 -10.67 -4.16
CA TRP A 332 3.95 -10.06 -4.65
C TRP A 332 4.21 -8.75 -3.94
N TRP A 333 5.46 -8.53 -3.54
CA TRP A 333 5.96 -7.24 -3.08
C TRP A 333 7.08 -6.78 -4.00
N PHE A 334 6.84 -5.65 -4.63
CA PHE A 334 7.81 -4.95 -5.46
C PHE A 334 8.55 -3.94 -4.61
N TYR A 335 9.87 -3.92 -4.69
CA TYR A 335 10.70 -3.07 -3.85
C TYR A 335 11.94 -2.55 -4.58
N PRO A 336 12.48 -1.38 -4.20
CA PRO A 336 13.77 -0.90 -4.69
C PRO A 336 14.90 -1.65 -3.99
N SER A 337 15.85 -2.19 -4.77
CA SER A 337 17.07 -2.76 -4.22
C SER A 337 18.00 -1.68 -3.69
N SER A 338 19.01 -2.06 -2.91
CA SER A 338 20.00 -1.12 -2.35
C SER A 338 20.79 -0.33 -3.39
N SER A 339 20.81 -0.79 -4.64
CA SER A 339 21.46 -0.13 -5.79
C SER A 339 20.52 0.73 -6.63
N SER A 340 19.24 0.78 -6.30
CA SER A 340 18.22 1.51 -7.07
C SER A 340 17.41 2.48 -6.20
N THR A 341 17.00 3.59 -6.78
CA THR A 341 16.00 4.49 -6.19
C THR A 341 14.59 4.13 -6.65
N GLU A 342 14.42 3.41 -7.76
CA GLU A 342 13.13 2.92 -8.24
C GLU A 342 12.97 1.42 -8.03
N ILE A 343 11.72 0.94 -8.12
CA ILE A 343 11.39 -0.48 -8.01
C ILE A 343 12.07 -1.25 -9.14
N ASP A 344 12.95 -2.17 -8.77
CA ASP A 344 13.74 -3.02 -9.67
C ASP A 344 13.69 -4.50 -9.29
N SER A 345 13.13 -4.82 -8.15
CA SER A 345 13.12 -6.17 -7.58
C SER A 345 11.75 -6.56 -7.05
N TYR A 346 11.51 -7.84 -6.98
CA TYR A 346 10.30 -8.38 -6.36
C TYR A 346 10.59 -9.60 -5.50
N VAL A 347 9.72 -9.84 -4.54
CA VAL A 347 9.57 -11.10 -3.81
C VAL A 347 8.12 -11.55 -3.92
N ALA A 348 7.91 -12.82 -4.20
CA ALA A 348 6.58 -13.40 -4.31
C ALA A 348 6.44 -14.60 -3.37
N TYR A 349 5.30 -14.68 -2.72
CA TYR A 349 4.91 -15.75 -1.81
C TYR A 349 3.67 -16.45 -2.36
N ASN A 350 3.79 -17.74 -2.67
CA ASN A 350 2.64 -18.57 -2.96
C ASN A 350 2.00 -19.01 -1.65
N PHE A 351 0.80 -18.48 -1.36
CA PHE A 351 0.13 -18.68 -0.08
C PHE A 351 -0.65 -20.01 0.02
N VAL A 352 -0.64 -20.83 -1.04
CA VAL A 352 -1.20 -22.18 -1.04
C VAL A 352 -0.10 -23.22 -0.90
N ASP A 353 0.98 -23.08 -1.69
CA ASP A 353 2.11 -24.03 -1.70
C ASP A 353 3.18 -23.67 -0.65
N ASP A 354 3.02 -22.57 0.09
CA ASP A 354 3.98 -22.03 1.08
C ASP A 354 5.40 -21.89 0.52
N THR A 355 5.53 -21.37 -0.71
CA THR A 355 6.79 -21.24 -1.41
C THR A 355 7.14 -19.80 -1.72
N TRP A 356 8.45 -19.50 -1.69
CA TRP A 356 8.97 -18.17 -1.95
C TRP A 356 9.79 -18.14 -3.24
N THR A 357 9.68 -17.03 -3.94
CA THR A 357 10.54 -16.70 -5.09
C THR A 357 10.95 -15.24 -5.05
N VAL A 358 12.10 -14.94 -5.61
CA VAL A 358 12.59 -13.57 -5.77
C VAL A 358 13.04 -13.36 -7.21
N GLY A 359 13.06 -12.13 -7.65
CA GLY A 359 13.57 -11.80 -8.97
C GLY A 359 13.72 -10.31 -9.18
N THR A 360 14.20 -9.97 -10.36
CA THR A 360 14.40 -8.59 -10.80
C THR A 360 13.39 -8.23 -11.88
N LEU A 361 12.99 -6.96 -11.91
CA LEU A 361 12.27 -6.39 -13.04
C LEU A 361 13.31 -6.00 -14.11
N ALA A 362 13.02 -6.35 -15.37
CA ALA A 362 13.90 -6.04 -16.49
C ALA A 362 13.77 -4.57 -16.89
#